data_7f2fbcf6d918dd22c4a6e8dd4ad86d7b
#
_entry.id   7f2fbcf6d918dd22c4a6e8dd4ad86d7b
#
_cell.length_a   1.000
_cell.length_b   1.000
_cell.length_c   1.000
_cell.angle_alpha   90.00
_cell.angle_beta   90.00
_cell.angle_gamma   90.00
#
_symmetry.space_group_name_H-M   'P 1'
#
loop_
_entity.id
_entity.type
_entity.pdbx_description
1 polymer ?
#
loop_
_entity_poly.entity_id
_entity_poly.type
_entity_poly.pdbx_seq_one_letter_code
_entity_poly.pdbx_strand_id
1 'polypeptide(L)'
;MKVKFYAIAAFILCSDMAAPAQQSFLDGEAVFKNDEVVFHQIDEHTWVGTGNLVYNESLYLVEGTEKAVLIDAGTRIKDLDKIVATITKKPIMLVATHVHNDHTGSAVDRFPEIYINPGDKDYIPQVMPRYKGNIKFLTDGEEIDLGGRKLEVVFTPGHTPGSTTFIDKNAAYGFSGDSFGSGNLLLSMDFSTLIATCERMSTIMENYGIKFLFPGHYYGNNAETKQRVDDMITLSKDVISGKVKGEKKSNDMMGLNLVIT
;
A
#
# COMPACT_ATOMS: atom_id res chain seq x y z
N MET A 1 12.79 -23.45 9.04
CA MET A 1 13.19 -23.32 7.63
C MET A 1 13.40 -21.82 7.38
N LYS A 2 14.62 -21.34 7.09
CA LYS A 2 14.87 -19.92 6.87
C LYS A 2 14.26 -19.55 5.52
N VAL A 3 13.19 -18.77 5.52
CA VAL A 3 12.63 -18.19 4.31
C VAL A 3 13.71 -17.24 3.76
N LYS A 4 14.27 -17.57 2.61
CA LYS A 4 15.20 -16.67 1.91
C LYS A 4 14.33 -15.70 1.11
N PHE A 5 14.26 -14.46 1.57
CA PHE A 5 13.69 -13.38 0.79
C PHE A 5 14.62 -13.10 -0.40
N TYR A 6 14.08 -13.19 -1.60
CA TYR A 6 14.71 -12.65 -2.80
C TYR A 6 13.95 -11.37 -3.13
N ALA A 7 14.50 -10.22 -2.75
CA ALA A 7 13.96 -8.96 -3.18
C ALA A 7 14.47 -8.65 -4.59
N ILE A 8 13.57 -8.37 -5.51
CA ILE A 8 13.87 -7.87 -6.85
C ILE A 8 13.46 -6.41 -6.84
N ALA A 9 14.43 -5.50 -6.88
CA ALA A 9 14.17 -4.07 -7.02
C ALA A 9 14.19 -3.72 -8.51
N ALA A 10 13.05 -3.34 -9.08
CA ALA A 10 12.95 -2.84 -10.42
C ALA A 10 12.88 -1.31 -10.39
N PHE A 11 13.88 -0.64 -10.95
CA PHE A 11 13.86 0.81 -11.17
C PHE A 11 13.31 1.07 -12.56
N ILE A 12 12.17 1.73 -12.65
CA ILE A 12 11.64 2.21 -13.93
C ILE A 12 12.10 3.65 -14.09
N LEU A 13 13.14 3.87 -14.89
CA LEU A 13 13.45 5.18 -15.43
C LEU A 13 12.49 5.42 -16.60
N CYS A 14 11.33 6.03 -16.33
CA CYS A 14 10.51 6.60 -17.39
C CYS A 14 11.20 7.86 -17.90
N SER A 15 11.56 7.87 -19.20
CA SER A 15 11.92 9.09 -19.93
C SER A 15 10.80 10.11 -19.78
N ASP A 16 11.16 11.36 -19.50
CA ASP A 16 10.33 12.54 -19.27
C ASP A 16 9.23 12.75 -20.32
N MET A 17 8.10 12.09 -20.16
CA MET A 17 6.82 12.63 -20.58
C MET A 17 6.20 13.24 -19.33
N ALA A 18 6.27 14.56 -19.19
CA ALA A 18 5.68 15.29 -18.08
C ALA A 18 4.18 14.98 -18.02
N ALA A 19 3.80 14.03 -17.18
CA ALA A 19 2.42 13.95 -16.73
C ALA A 19 2.06 15.30 -16.08
N PRO A 20 0.83 15.79 -16.25
CA PRO A 20 0.42 17.03 -15.59
C PRO A 20 0.77 16.89 -14.10
N ALA A 21 1.44 17.89 -13.54
CA ALA A 21 1.91 17.88 -12.16
C ALA A 21 0.73 17.50 -11.26
N GLN A 22 0.80 16.32 -10.67
CA GLN A 22 -0.22 15.87 -9.73
C GLN A 22 -0.13 16.81 -8.53
N GLN A 23 -1.26 17.42 -8.16
CA GLN A 23 -1.31 18.28 -6.98
C GLN A 23 -0.92 17.45 -5.75
N SER A 24 0.09 17.91 -5.02
CA SER A 24 0.51 17.27 -3.77
C SER A 24 -0.54 17.55 -2.69
N PHE A 25 -1.09 16.50 -2.09
CA PHE A 25 -1.97 16.63 -0.92
C PHE A 25 -1.19 16.89 0.37
N LEU A 26 0.14 16.78 0.33
CA LEU A 26 1.01 17.04 1.49
C LEU A 26 1.40 18.52 1.64
N ASP A 27 1.10 19.36 0.65
CA ASP A 27 1.40 20.81 0.67
C ASP A 27 0.33 21.62 1.44
N GLY A 28 -0.82 20.98 1.79
CA GLY A 28 -1.88 21.59 2.56
C GLY A 28 -1.57 21.68 4.06
N GLU A 29 -2.43 22.40 4.80
CA GLU A 29 -2.36 22.44 6.25
C GLU A 29 -2.60 21.03 6.84
N ALA A 30 -1.77 20.64 7.80
CA ALA A 30 -1.92 19.36 8.49
C ALA A 30 -3.13 19.40 9.44
N VAL A 31 -4.02 18.41 9.33
CA VAL A 31 -5.16 18.25 10.27
C VAL A 31 -4.71 17.68 11.62
N PHE A 32 -3.58 16.99 11.64
CA PHE A 32 -2.90 16.52 12.84
C PHE A 32 -1.39 16.44 12.59
N LYS A 33 -0.58 16.78 13.61
CA LYS A 33 0.88 16.67 13.52
C LYS A 33 1.49 16.41 14.90
N ASN A 34 2.41 15.44 14.97
CA ASN A 34 3.36 15.26 16.07
C ASN A 34 4.71 14.77 15.53
N ASP A 35 5.63 14.35 16.40
CA ASP A 35 6.97 13.90 16.00
C ASP A 35 6.92 12.53 15.24
N GLU A 36 5.85 11.76 15.38
CA GLU A 36 5.73 10.41 14.84
C GLU A 36 4.94 10.33 13.54
N VAL A 37 3.93 11.20 13.36
CA VAL A 37 3.04 11.17 12.18
C VAL A 37 2.46 12.55 11.88
N VAL A 38 2.24 12.82 10.60
CA VAL A 38 1.50 14.01 10.12
C VAL A 38 0.34 13.54 9.24
N PHE A 39 -0.87 14.03 9.51
CA PHE A 39 -2.04 13.76 8.68
C PHE A 39 -2.42 14.98 7.84
N HIS A 40 -2.56 14.78 6.54
CA HIS A 40 -3.08 15.75 5.57
C HIS A 40 -4.38 15.25 4.96
N GLN A 41 -5.24 16.18 4.57
CA GLN A 41 -6.51 15.86 3.93
C GLN A 41 -6.31 15.65 2.41
N ILE A 42 -6.84 14.54 1.88
CA ILE A 42 -6.90 14.24 0.44
C ILE A 42 -8.19 14.80 -0.15
N ASP A 43 -9.33 14.49 0.49
CA ASP A 43 -10.65 15.02 0.18
C ASP A 43 -11.46 15.16 1.48
N GLU A 44 -12.74 15.54 1.38
CA GLU A 44 -13.62 15.87 2.52
C GLU A 44 -13.64 14.74 3.58
N HIS A 45 -13.49 13.48 3.14
CA HIS A 45 -13.62 12.28 3.99
C HIS A 45 -12.43 11.31 3.85
N THR A 46 -11.29 11.79 3.39
CA THR A 46 -10.08 10.96 3.22
C THR A 46 -8.83 11.72 3.64
N TRP A 47 -7.98 11.05 4.40
CA TRP A 47 -6.72 11.63 4.89
C TRP A 47 -5.57 10.66 4.65
N VAL A 48 -4.38 11.22 4.41
CA VAL A 48 -3.11 10.50 4.40
C VAL A 48 -2.31 10.87 5.63
N GLY A 49 -1.88 9.87 6.39
CA GLY A 49 -0.92 9.99 7.47
C GLY A 49 0.46 9.59 6.96
N THR A 50 1.47 10.40 7.18
CA THR A 50 2.87 10.09 6.86
C THR A 50 3.63 9.84 8.14
N GLY A 51 4.20 8.64 8.31
CA GLY A 51 5.06 8.28 9.42
C GLY A 51 6.42 8.96 9.33
N ASN A 52 6.90 9.56 10.42
CA ASN A 52 8.13 10.36 10.42
C ASN A 52 9.35 9.64 10.98
N LEU A 53 9.18 8.44 11.55
CA LEU A 53 10.24 7.82 12.36
C LEU A 53 11.26 7.02 11.57
N VAL A 54 10.84 6.25 10.55
CA VAL A 54 11.73 5.29 9.88
C VAL A 54 11.63 5.34 8.37
N TYR A 55 10.46 5.02 7.79
CA TYR A 55 10.33 4.76 6.36
C TYR A 55 9.46 5.77 5.61
N ASN A 56 8.90 6.78 6.29
CA ASN A 56 7.89 7.70 5.74
C ASN A 56 6.71 6.93 5.13
N GLU A 57 6.33 5.84 5.79
CA GLU A 57 5.19 5.01 5.39
C GLU A 57 3.89 5.82 5.42
N SER A 58 2.96 5.46 4.56
CA SER A 58 1.66 6.13 4.45
C SER A 58 0.54 5.28 5.00
N LEU A 59 -0.28 5.90 5.84
CA LEU A 59 -1.53 5.36 6.35
C LEU A 59 -2.68 6.14 5.71
N TYR A 60 -3.80 5.48 5.45
CA TYR A 60 -4.95 6.18 4.90
C TYR A 60 -6.18 6.00 5.79
N LEU A 61 -6.80 7.11 6.17
CA LEU A 61 -8.06 7.11 6.89
C LEU A 61 -9.18 7.50 5.92
N VAL A 62 -10.16 6.62 5.76
CA VAL A 62 -11.29 6.80 4.84
C VAL A 62 -12.58 6.70 5.63
N GLU A 63 -13.40 7.75 5.59
CA GLU A 63 -14.64 7.85 6.35
C GLU A 63 -15.88 7.70 5.47
N GLY A 64 -16.85 6.93 5.93
CA GLY A 64 -18.22 6.90 5.45
C GLY A 64 -19.19 7.48 6.47
N THR A 65 -20.49 7.31 6.25
CA THR A 65 -21.50 7.87 7.18
C THR A 65 -21.62 7.07 8.49
N GLU A 66 -21.25 5.77 8.51
CA GLU A 66 -21.43 4.90 9.66
C GLU A 66 -20.12 4.56 10.37
N LYS A 67 -19.06 4.30 9.63
CA LYS A 67 -17.74 3.94 10.14
C LYS A 67 -16.62 4.46 9.25
N ALA A 68 -15.39 4.39 9.73
CA ALA A 68 -14.20 4.69 8.97
C ALA A 68 -13.30 3.45 8.90
N VAL A 69 -12.47 3.38 7.88
CA VAL A 69 -11.39 2.41 7.77
C VAL A 69 -10.05 3.11 7.89
N LEU A 70 -9.16 2.56 8.70
CA LEU A 70 -7.74 2.90 8.70
C LEU A 70 -7.00 1.82 7.92
N ILE A 71 -6.35 2.21 6.84
CA ILE A 71 -5.54 1.34 6.00
C ILE A 71 -4.09 1.52 6.42
N ASP A 72 -3.49 0.45 6.92
CA ASP A 72 -2.17 0.37 7.55
C ASP A 72 -2.06 1.14 8.89
N ALA A 73 -1.06 0.78 9.68
CA ALA A 73 -0.82 1.34 11.01
C ALA A 73 0.58 1.94 11.18
N GLY A 74 1.41 1.89 10.14
CA GLY A 74 2.78 2.39 10.16
C GLY A 74 3.73 1.54 11.00
N THR A 75 4.96 1.99 11.11
CA THR A 75 6.05 1.27 11.82
C THR A 75 5.88 1.33 13.32
N ARG A 76 5.74 2.56 13.85
CA ARG A 76 5.68 2.79 15.29
C ARG A 76 5.09 4.18 15.57
N ILE A 77 3.77 4.23 15.74
CA ILE A 77 3.05 5.46 16.05
C ILE A 77 2.34 5.25 17.39
N LYS A 78 2.79 5.99 18.40
CA LYS A 78 2.21 5.88 19.73
C LYS A 78 0.79 6.45 19.76
N ASP A 79 -0.13 5.71 20.40
CA ASP A 79 -1.52 6.13 20.58
C ASP A 79 -2.24 6.45 19.23
N LEU A 80 -1.93 5.69 18.16
CA LEU A 80 -2.53 5.90 16.84
C LEU A 80 -4.07 5.88 16.87
N ASP A 81 -4.66 5.03 17.70
CA ASP A 81 -6.10 4.96 17.96
C ASP A 81 -6.67 6.31 18.43
N LYS A 82 -5.96 6.99 19.34
CA LYS A 82 -6.36 8.32 19.82
C LYS A 82 -6.12 9.41 18.79
N ILE A 83 -5.05 9.29 18.02
CA ILE A 83 -4.73 10.25 16.95
C ILE A 83 -5.85 10.22 15.91
N VAL A 84 -6.21 9.06 15.38
CA VAL A 84 -7.29 8.96 14.38
C VAL A 84 -8.64 9.37 14.96
N ALA A 85 -8.87 9.18 16.27
CA ALA A 85 -10.07 9.66 16.96
C ALA A 85 -10.13 11.20 17.11
N THR A 86 -9.06 11.93 16.84
CA THR A 86 -9.12 13.41 16.72
C THR A 86 -9.66 13.83 15.35
N ILE A 87 -9.42 13.03 14.31
CA ILE A 87 -9.78 13.31 12.93
C ILE A 87 -11.22 12.87 12.64
N THR A 88 -11.60 11.65 13.04
CA THR A 88 -12.97 11.15 12.87
C THR A 88 -13.56 10.69 14.21
N LYS A 89 -14.91 10.76 14.33
CA LYS A 89 -15.65 10.22 15.49
C LYS A 89 -16.33 8.90 15.19
N LYS A 90 -16.11 8.36 14.00
CA LYS A 90 -16.69 7.09 13.57
C LYS A 90 -15.94 5.90 14.19
N PRO A 91 -16.61 4.75 14.39
CA PRO A 91 -15.91 3.50 14.70
C PRO A 91 -14.86 3.17 13.63
N ILE A 92 -13.66 2.78 14.05
CA ILE A 92 -12.53 2.49 13.15
C ILE A 92 -12.42 0.98 12.92
N MET A 93 -12.38 0.58 11.65
CA MET A 93 -11.94 -0.73 11.20
C MET A 93 -10.49 -0.62 10.72
N LEU A 94 -9.57 -1.42 11.28
CA LEU A 94 -8.19 -1.46 10.81
C LEU A 94 -8.04 -2.57 9.76
N VAL A 95 -7.49 -2.22 8.60
CA VAL A 95 -7.12 -3.17 7.53
C VAL A 95 -5.65 -2.96 7.19
N ALA A 96 -4.98 -3.99 6.68
CA ALA A 96 -3.61 -3.85 6.19
C ALA A 96 -3.54 -4.15 4.69
N THR A 97 -2.70 -3.38 3.99
CA THR A 97 -2.36 -3.66 2.58
C THR A 97 -1.51 -4.91 2.48
N HIS A 98 -0.61 -5.13 3.44
CA HIS A 98 0.23 -6.34 3.54
C HIS A 98 0.90 -6.40 4.93
N VAL A 99 1.57 -7.52 5.24
CA VAL A 99 2.18 -7.73 6.56
C VAL A 99 3.69 -7.48 6.50
N HIS A 100 4.07 -6.20 6.58
CA HIS A 100 5.44 -5.74 6.83
C HIS A 100 5.48 -4.77 8.02
N ASN A 101 6.67 -4.61 8.63
CA ASN A 101 6.84 -3.82 9.86
C ASN A 101 6.42 -2.36 9.75
N ASP A 102 6.52 -1.77 8.58
CA ASP A 102 6.15 -0.39 8.29
C ASP A 102 4.67 -0.20 7.94
N HIS A 103 3.91 -1.29 7.79
CA HIS A 103 2.46 -1.29 7.57
C HIS A 103 1.68 -1.88 8.74
N THR A 104 2.23 -2.91 9.39
CA THR A 104 1.61 -3.58 10.54
C THR A 104 2.54 -3.57 11.76
N GLY A 105 3.21 -2.46 11.98
CA GLY A 105 4.10 -2.26 13.12
C GLY A 105 3.37 -2.18 14.46
N SER A 106 4.07 -1.72 15.49
CA SER A 106 3.58 -1.84 16.88
C SER A 106 2.27 -1.08 17.19
N ALA A 107 1.86 -0.15 16.31
CA ALA A 107 0.59 0.57 16.50
C ALA A 107 -0.65 -0.33 16.32
N VAL A 108 -0.54 -1.48 15.65
CA VAL A 108 -1.64 -2.46 15.54
C VAL A 108 -2.14 -2.92 16.92
N ASP A 109 -1.27 -2.92 17.94
CA ASP A 109 -1.62 -3.29 19.32
C ASP A 109 -2.68 -2.38 19.96
N ARG A 110 -2.97 -1.24 19.34
CA ARG A 110 -4.01 -0.29 19.76
C ARG A 110 -5.42 -0.67 19.29
N PHE A 111 -5.52 -1.60 18.34
CA PHE A 111 -6.78 -1.99 17.72
C PHE A 111 -7.16 -3.41 18.15
N PRO A 112 -8.45 -3.64 18.53
CA PRO A 112 -8.90 -4.95 19.01
C PRO A 112 -8.93 -6.01 17.91
N GLU A 113 -8.98 -5.59 16.64
CA GLU A 113 -8.92 -6.49 15.48
C GLU A 113 -8.27 -5.82 14.29
N ILE A 114 -7.69 -6.65 13.41
CA ILE A 114 -7.12 -6.24 12.13
C ILE A 114 -7.58 -7.21 11.05
N TYR A 115 -7.86 -6.67 9.86
CA TYR A 115 -8.23 -7.44 8.67
C TYR A 115 -7.05 -7.47 7.71
N ILE A 116 -6.62 -8.66 7.31
CA ILE A 116 -5.47 -8.90 6.43
C ILE A 116 -5.79 -9.94 5.36
N ASN A 117 -5.05 -9.92 4.27
CA ASN A 117 -5.12 -10.96 3.27
C ASN A 117 -4.49 -12.27 3.81
N PRO A 118 -5.18 -13.43 3.69
CA PRO A 118 -4.66 -14.71 4.17
C PRO A 118 -3.34 -15.14 3.51
N GLY A 119 -2.96 -14.55 2.37
CA GLY A 119 -1.68 -14.80 1.70
C GLY A 119 -0.47 -14.47 2.57
N ASP A 120 -0.60 -13.51 3.50
CA ASP A 120 0.48 -13.11 4.41
C ASP A 120 0.42 -13.77 5.79
N LYS A 121 -0.44 -14.75 6.01
CA LYS A 121 -0.61 -15.41 7.31
C LYS A 121 0.70 -15.93 7.93
N ASP A 122 1.65 -16.37 7.08
CA ASP A 122 2.91 -16.94 7.54
C ASP A 122 3.92 -15.86 7.98
N TYR A 123 3.70 -14.59 7.64
CA TYR A 123 4.48 -13.45 8.12
C TYR A 123 4.04 -12.95 9.50
N ILE A 124 2.78 -13.18 9.89
CA ILE A 124 2.20 -12.67 11.15
C ILE A 124 3.05 -13.00 12.38
N PRO A 125 3.50 -14.25 12.61
CA PRO A 125 4.29 -14.57 13.81
C PRO A 125 5.63 -13.84 13.89
N GLN A 126 6.15 -13.37 12.75
CA GLN A 126 7.45 -12.71 12.65
C GLN A 126 7.31 -11.18 12.75
N VAL A 127 6.28 -10.63 12.11
CA VAL A 127 6.07 -9.19 12.00
C VAL A 127 5.23 -8.66 13.16
N MET A 128 4.22 -9.41 13.58
CA MET A 128 3.28 -9.04 14.63
C MET A 128 3.32 -9.99 15.85
N PRO A 129 4.52 -10.32 16.42
CA PRO A 129 4.66 -11.37 17.42
C PRO A 129 3.97 -11.05 18.76
N ARG A 130 3.64 -9.78 19.01
CA ARG A 130 3.03 -9.30 20.26
C ARG A 130 1.55 -8.97 20.11
N TYR A 131 1.02 -8.95 18.89
CA TYR A 131 -0.38 -8.64 18.68
C TYR A 131 -1.29 -9.66 19.39
N LYS A 132 -2.25 -9.16 20.18
CA LYS A 132 -3.19 -9.96 20.99
C LYS A 132 -4.64 -9.78 20.54
N GLY A 133 -4.88 -8.91 19.59
CA GLY A 133 -6.21 -8.71 19.01
C GLY A 133 -6.61 -9.84 18.06
N ASN A 134 -7.80 -9.73 17.53
CA ASN A 134 -8.35 -10.68 16.57
C ASN A 134 -7.79 -10.42 15.17
N ILE A 135 -7.30 -11.46 14.51
CA ILE A 135 -6.94 -11.40 13.11
C ILE A 135 -8.10 -11.94 12.30
N LYS A 136 -8.61 -11.14 11.39
CA LYS A 136 -9.65 -11.47 10.41
C LYS A 136 -9.03 -11.54 9.03
N PHE A 137 -9.54 -12.47 8.21
CA PHE A 137 -9.07 -12.58 6.83
C PHE A 137 -10.04 -11.92 5.87
N LEU A 138 -9.47 -11.08 4.99
CA LEU A 138 -10.16 -10.49 3.86
C LEU A 138 -10.45 -11.53 2.78
N THR A 139 -11.45 -11.24 1.95
CA THR A 139 -11.78 -12.04 0.77
C THR A 139 -11.62 -11.18 -0.49
N ASP A 140 -11.01 -11.74 -1.53
CA ASP A 140 -10.85 -11.04 -2.81
C ASP A 140 -12.22 -10.69 -3.42
N GLY A 141 -12.41 -9.44 -3.81
CA GLY A 141 -13.65 -8.92 -4.37
C GLY A 141 -14.73 -8.56 -3.34
N GLU A 142 -14.49 -8.74 -2.02
CA GLU A 142 -15.45 -8.25 -1.03
C GLU A 142 -15.49 -6.72 -0.99
N GLU A 143 -16.63 -6.17 -0.55
CA GLU A 143 -16.80 -4.74 -0.33
C GLU A 143 -16.84 -4.42 1.17
N ILE A 144 -15.97 -3.53 1.60
CA ILE A 144 -16.01 -2.92 2.94
C ILE A 144 -16.98 -1.73 2.86
N ASP A 145 -18.19 -1.92 3.36
CA ASP A 145 -19.21 -0.86 3.39
C ASP A 145 -19.00 0.04 4.63
N LEU A 146 -18.81 1.34 4.39
CA LEU A 146 -18.57 2.35 5.42
C LEU A 146 -19.82 3.19 5.73
N GLY A 147 -20.98 2.84 5.13
CA GLY A 147 -22.19 3.65 5.10
C GLY A 147 -22.10 4.69 3.98
N GLY A 148 -22.78 4.41 2.85
CA GLY A 148 -22.79 5.29 1.67
C GLY A 148 -21.47 5.38 0.89
N ARG A 149 -20.42 4.75 1.36
CA ARG A 149 -19.10 4.65 0.73
C ARG A 149 -18.58 3.23 0.87
N LYS A 150 -17.99 2.68 -0.20
CA LYS A 150 -17.51 1.30 -0.22
C LYS A 150 -16.09 1.22 -0.76
N LEU A 151 -15.27 0.37 -0.16
CA LEU A 151 -13.98 -0.01 -0.68
C LEU A 151 -14.02 -1.45 -1.14
N GLU A 152 -13.70 -1.71 -2.41
CA GLU A 152 -13.50 -3.07 -2.92
C GLU A 152 -12.11 -3.57 -2.54
N VAL A 153 -12.06 -4.79 -2.01
CA VAL A 153 -10.82 -5.49 -1.68
C VAL A 153 -10.32 -6.21 -2.94
N VAL A 154 -9.14 -5.83 -3.42
CA VAL A 154 -8.51 -6.47 -4.59
C VAL A 154 -7.18 -7.06 -4.16
N PHE A 155 -7.04 -8.39 -4.24
CA PHE A 155 -5.75 -9.03 -3.96
C PHE A 155 -4.77 -8.74 -5.10
N THR A 156 -3.61 -8.21 -4.74
CA THR A 156 -2.57 -7.75 -5.65
C THR A 156 -1.20 -8.34 -5.30
N PRO A 157 -1.07 -9.69 -5.35
CA PRO A 157 0.17 -10.37 -4.98
C PRO A 157 1.34 -9.93 -5.88
N GLY A 158 2.53 -9.86 -5.31
CA GLY A 158 3.76 -9.44 -6.00
C GLY A 158 4.82 -8.98 -5.00
N HIS A 159 4.56 -7.86 -4.32
CA HIS A 159 5.41 -7.40 -3.21
C HIS A 159 5.40 -8.39 -2.05
N THR A 160 4.21 -8.81 -1.61
CA THR A 160 4.02 -10.01 -0.77
C THR A 160 2.94 -10.91 -1.39
N PRO A 161 2.81 -12.19 -0.95
CA PRO A 161 1.70 -13.04 -1.35
C PRO A 161 0.33 -12.49 -0.93
N GLY A 162 0.28 -11.74 0.17
CA GLY A 162 -0.93 -11.14 0.73
C GLY A 162 -1.12 -9.67 0.40
N SER A 163 -0.34 -9.10 -0.51
CA SER A 163 -0.54 -7.72 -0.95
C SER A 163 -1.97 -7.48 -1.44
N THR A 164 -2.54 -6.35 -1.04
CA THR A 164 -3.94 -6.00 -1.26
C THR A 164 -4.06 -4.53 -1.61
N THR A 165 -4.89 -4.22 -2.59
CA THR A 165 -5.29 -2.86 -2.96
C THR A 165 -6.75 -2.65 -2.59
N PHE A 166 -7.07 -1.51 -1.98
CA PHE A 166 -8.44 -1.11 -1.66
C PHE A 166 -8.91 -0.06 -2.67
N ILE A 167 -9.99 -0.33 -3.39
CA ILE A 167 -10.49 0.53 -4.48
C ILE A 167 -11.74 1.28 -4.05
N ASP A 168 -11.72 2.60 -4.11
CA ASP A 168 -12.89 3.45 -4.01
C ASP A 168 -13.37 3.86 -5.41
N LYS A 169 -14.39 3.17 -5.90
CA LYS A 169 -14.93 3.41 -7.24
C LYS A 169 -15.60 4.78 -7.35
N ASN A 170 -16.21 5.28 -6.27
CA ASN A 170 -16.91 6.56 -6.27
C ASN A 170 -15.91 7.74 -6.24
N ALA A 171 -14.83 7.60 -5.51
CA ALA A 171 -13.76 8.61 -5.47
C ALA A 171 -12.81 8.50 -6.68
N ALA A 172 -12.90 7.41 -7.46
CA ALA A 172 -12.06 7.10 -8.62
C ALA A 172 -10.57 7.01 -8.30
N TYR A 173 -10.23 6.45 -7.14
CA TYR A 173 -8.86 6.15 -6.74
C TYR A 173 -8.79 4.90 -5.84
N GLY A 174 -7.58 4.45 -5.51
CA GLY A 174 -7.36 3.31 -4.60
C GLY A 174 -6.13 3.51 -3.73
N PHE A 175 -5.90 2.52 -2.84
CA PHE A 175 -4.79 2.48 -1.89
C PHE A 175 -4.07 1.15 -2.07
N SER A 176 -2.89 1.18 -2.65
CA SER A 176 -2.21 -0.04 -3.14
C SER A 176 -1.13 -0.59 -2.20
N GLY A 177 -0.83 0.11 -1.09
CA GLY A 177 0.36 -0.25 -0.33
C GLY A 177 1.58 -0.31 -1.25
N ASP A 178 2.40 -1.34 -1.09
CA ASP A 178 3.61 -1.53 -1.87
C ASP A 178 3.42 -2.40 -3.13
N SER A 179 2.17 -2.72 -3.50
CA SER A 179 1.89 -3.57 -4.68
C SER A 179 2.33 -2.92 -5.99
N PHE A 180 2.21 -1.59 -6.09
CA PHE A 180 2.54 -0.79 -7.26
C PHE A 180 3.44 0.37 -6.83
N GLY A 181 4.53 0.06 -6.18
CA GLY A 181 5.40 0.96 -5.43
C GLY A 181 5.74 2.29 -6.06
N SER A 182 6.06 3.20 -5.22
CA SER A 182 6.39 4.62 -5.43
C SER A 182 7.78 4.84 -6.00
N GLY A 183 8.07 4.27 -7.15
CA GLY A 183 9.35 4.40 -7.84
C GLY A 183 10.24 3.17 -7.72
N ASN A 184 10.31 2.52 -6.57
CA ASN A 184 11.05 1.27 -6.35
C ASN A 184 10.09 0.16 -5.96
N LEU A 185 9.81 -0.75 -6.87
CA LEU A 185 9.00 -1.92 -6.56
C LEU A 185 9.89 -3.05 -6.03
N LEU A 186 9.63 -3.49 -4.81
CA LEU A 186 10.25 -4.67 -4.22
C LEU A 186 9.33 -5.88 -4.43
N LEU A 187 9.83 -6.93 -5.06
CA LEU A 187 9.06 -8.16 -5.29
C LEU A 187 9.60 -9.30 -4.45
N SER A 188 8.73 -10.00 -3.73
CA SER A 188 9.04 -11.30 -3.14
C SER A 188 8.53 -12.47 -3.99
N MET A 189 7.73 -12.18 -5.00
CA MET A 189 7.18 -13.16 -5.95
C MET A 189 7.81 -13.02 -7.33
N ASP A 190 7.44 -13.87 -8.26
CA ASP A 190 7.98 -13.85 -9.62
C ASP A 190 7.30 -12.81 -10.52
N PHE A 191 7.94 -12.49 -11.66
CA PHE A 191 7.43 -11.55 -12.64
C PHE A 191 6.12 -12.01 -13.31
N SER A 192 5.87 -13.32 -13.40
CA SER A 192 4.61 -13.86 -13.93
C SER A 192 3.44 -13.47 -13.04
N THR A 193 3.63 -13.53 -11.73
CA THR A 193 2.67 -13.08 -10.74
C THR A 193 2.44 -11.57 -10.87
N LEU A 194 3.49 -10.77 -10.98
CA LEU A 194 3.37 -9.31 -11.16
C LEU A 194 2.60 -8.97 -12.44
N ILE A 195 2.89 -9.65 -13.56
CA ILE A 195 2.17 -9.45 -14.83
C ILE A 195 0.67 -9.68 -14.62
N ALA A 196 0.27 -10.82 -14.05
CA ALA A 196 -1.14 -11.14 -13.81
C ALA A 196 -1.82 -10.11 -12.91
N THR A 197 -1.15 -9.67 -11.85
CA THR A 197 -1.62 -8.64 -10.93
C THR A 197 -1.80 -7.30 -11.65
N CYS A 198 -0.82 -6.86 -12.43
CA CYS A 198 -0.88 -5.60 -13.19
C CYS A 198 -1.95 -5.65 -14.29
N GLU A 199 -2.09 -6.76 -15.04
CA GLU A 199 -3.13 -6.92 -16.06
C GLU A 199 -4.54 -6.83 -15.45
N ARG A 200 -4.75 -7.46 -14.29
CA ARG A 200 -5.99 -7.35 -13.54
C ARG A 200 -6.25 -5.91 -13.07
N MET A 201 -5.25 -5.27 -12.46
CA MET A 201 -5.40 -3.90 -11.95
C MET A 201 -5.62 -2.89 -13.09
N SER A 202 -4.90 -2.99 -14.19
CA SER A 202 -5.10 -2.17 -15.38
C SER A 202 -6.55 -2.25 -15.90
N THR A 203 -7.11 -3.48 -15.94
CA THR A 203 -8.51 -3.71 -16.31
C THR A 203 -9.49 -3.06 -15.32
N ILE A 204 -9.25 -3.18 -14.02
CA ILE A 204 -10.05 -2.54 -12.97
C ILE A 204 -10.01 -1.01 -13.13
N MET A 205 -8.81 -0.44 -13.28
CA MET A 205 -8.64 1.00 -13.43
C MET A 205 -9.39 1.53 -14.66
N GLU A 206 -9.34 0.80 -15.78
CA GLU A 206 -10.05 1.17 -17.00
C GLU A 206 -11.57 1.07 -16.84
N ASN A 207 -12.07 -0.05 -16.34
CA ASN A 207 -13.50 -0.32 -16.24
C ASN A 207 -14.23 0.61 -15.27
N TYR A 208 -13.56 1.03 -14.20
CA TYR A 208 -14.15 1.88 -13.16
C TYR A 208 -13.64 3.33 -13.20
N GLY A 209 -12.81 3.69 -14.18
CA GLY A 209 -12.27 5.05 -14.30
C GLY A 209 -11.36 5.45 -13.14
N ILE A 210 -10.66 4.49 -12.53
CA ILE A 210 -9.71 4.77 -11.44
C ILE A 210 -8.54 5.56 -12.00
N LYS A 211 -8.33 6.76 -11.46
CA LYS A 211 -7.34 7.71 -11.98
C LYS A 211 -5.93 7.39 -11.48
N PHE A 212 -5.82 7.01 -10.21
CA PHE A 212 -4.55 6.71 -9.58
C PHE A 212 -4.71 5.82 -8.35
N LEU A 213 -3.59 5.22 -7.92
CA LEU A 213 -3.48 4.44 -6.70
C LEU A 213 -2.48 5.13 -5.78
N PHE A 214 -2.89 5.38 -4.55
CA PHE A 214 -2.00 5.90 -3.51
C PHE A 214 -1.12 4.75 -2.97
N PRO A 215 0.23 4.90 -3.01
CA PRO A 215 1.15 3.86 -2.57
C PRO A 215 1.35 3.84 -1.05
N GLY A 216 2.00 2.80 -0.55
CA GLY A 216 2.41 2.67 0.85
C GLY A 216 3.47 3.69 1.31
N HIS A 217 4.14 4.35 0.35
CA HIS A 217 5.11 5.44 0.59
C HIS A 217 4.79 6.61 -0.34
N TYR A 218 3.82 7.44 0.07
CA TYR A 218 3.36 8.58 -0.71
C TYR A 218 4.16 9.85 -0.37
N TYR A 219 4.79 10.44 -1.38
CA TYR A 219 5.63 11.65 -1.25
C TYR A 219 4.97 12.91 -1.83
N GLY A 220 3.66 12.84 -2.11
CA GLY A 220 2.91 13.98 -2.63
C GLY A 220 2.67 13.99 -4.13
N ASN A 221 3.52 13.35 -4.93
CA ASN A 221 3.45 13.37 -6.39
C ASN A 221 3.71 12.01 -7.06
N ASN A 222 3.68 10.94 -6.30
CA ASN A 222 4.05 9.60 -6.74
C ASN A 222 2.90 8.58 -6.65
N ALA A 223 1.65 9.03 -6.75
CA ALA A 223 0.54 8.10 -6.92
C ALA A 223 0.63 7.39 -8.28
N GLU A 224 0.35 6.08 -8.29
CA GLU A 224 0.53 5.26 -9.47
C GLU A 224 -0.65 5.44 -10.45
N THR A 225 -0.33 5.59 -11.72
CA THR A 225 -1.31 5.72 -12.81
C THR A 225 -1.48 4.39 -13.54
N LYS A 226 -2.57 4.27 -14.31
CA LYS A 226 -2.77 3.12 -15.19
C LYS A 226 -1.59 2.91 -16.14
N GLN A 227 -1.03 4.00 -16.70
CA GLN A 227 0.12 3.91 -17.59
C GLN A 227 1.33 3.26 -16.91
N ARG A 228 1.64 3.64 -15.66
CA ARG A 228 2.74 3.03 -14.91
C ARG A 228 2.47 1.55 -14.57
N VAL A 229 1.22 1.17 -14.30
CA VAL A 229 0.83 -0.25 -14.15
C VAL A 229 1.05 -1.02 -15.45
N ASP A 230 0.69 -0.44 -16.60
CA ASP A 230 0.93 -1.04 -17.94
C ASP A 230 2.44 -1.13 -18.28
N ASP A 231 3.23 -0.13 -17.86
CA ASP A 231 4.69 -0.14 -18.02
C ASP A 231 5.35 -1.27 -17.21
N MET A 232 4.83 -1.58 -16.01
CA MET A 232 5.30 -2.73 -15.21
C MET A 232 5.04 -4.07 -15.91
N ILE A 233 3.92 -4.21 -16.65
CA ILE A 233 3.64 -5.40 -17.47
C ILE A 233 4.72 -5.55 -18.54
N THR A 234 5.00 -4.45 -19.26
CA THR A 234 5.98 -4.42 -20.34
C THR A 234 7.38 -4.76 -19.83
N LEU A 235 7.82 -4.09 -18.77
CA LEU A 235 9.11 -4.35 -18.14
C LEU A 235 9.24 -5.80 -17.68
N SER A 236 8.21 -6.33 -17.02
CA SER A 236 8.20 -7.71 -16.53
C SER A 236 8.34 -8.73 -17.66
N LYS A 237 7.63 -8.50 -18.79
CA LYS A 237 7.75 -9.33 -20.02
C LYS A 237 9.15 -9.24 -20.62
N ASP A 238 9.73 -8.05 -20.65
CA ASP A 238 11.09 -7.82 -21.16
C ASP A 238 12.17 -8.50 -20.30
N VAL A 239 11.97 -8.54 -18.96
CA VAL A 239 12.84 -9.28 -18.04
C VAL A 239 12.73 -10.79 -18.26
N ILE A 240 11.51 -11.35 -18.35
CA ILE A 240 11.29 -12.79 -18.56
C ILE A 240 11.90 -13.23 -19.90
N SER A 241 11.77 -12.43 -20.96
CA SER A 241 12.34 -12.72 -22.28
C SER A 241 13.86 -12.55 -22.37
N GLY A 242 14.49 -12.00 -21.33
CA GLY A 242 15.91 -11.69 -21.31
C GLY A 242 16.34 -10.45 -22.12
N LYS A 243 15.38 -9.67 -22.61
CA LYS A 243 15.62 -8.40 -23.29
C LYS A 243 16.18 -7.36 -22.32
N VAL A 244 15.68 -7.34 -21.09
CA VAL A 244 16.21 -6.55 -19.97
C VAL A 244 16.89 -7.47 -18.99
N LYS A 245 18.11 -7.12 -18.59
CA LYS A 245 18.92 -7.89 -17.64
C LYS A 245 19.13 -7.08 -16.38
N GLY A 246 18.85 -7.70 -15.22
CA GLY A 246 19.14 -7.09 -13.94
C GLY A 246 20.60 -7.28 -13.49
N GLU A 247 21.03 -6.39 -12.62
CA GLU A 247 22.30 -6.50 -11.92
C GLU A 247 22.09 -7.10 -10.51
N LYS A 248 22.95 -8.02 -10.12
CA LYS A 248 22.97 -8.53 -8.74
C LYS A 248 23.62 -7.49 -7.84
N LYS A 249 22.85 -6.95 -6.90
CA LYS A 249 23.34 -6.01 -5.88
C LYS A 249 23.02 -6.57 -4.49
N SER A 250 23.92 -6.36 -3.54
CA SER A 250 23.72 -6.70 -2.14
C SER A 250 23.62 -5.43 -1.32
N ASN A 251 22.68 -5.40 -0.38
CA ASN A 251 22.65 -4.39 0.66
C ASN A 251 22.52 -5.05 2.04
N ASP A 252 22.91 -4.31 3.09
CA ASP A 252 22.98 -4.84 4.46
C ASP A 252 21.59 -5.19 5.03
N MET A 253 20.53 -4.60 4.51
CA MET A 253 19.18 -4.77 5.02
C MET A 253 18.43 -5.91 4.33
N MET A 254 18.60 -6.09 3.02
CA MET A 254 17.80 -7.01 2.21
C MET A 254 18.63 -8.19 1.62
N GLY A 255 19.94 -8.19 1.82
CA GLY A 255 20.84 -9.21 1.27
C GLY A 255 21.03 -9.06 -0.25
N LEU A 256 21.15 -10.22 -0.96
CA LEU A 256 21.39 -10.24 -2.40
C LEU A 256 20.09 -10.07 -3.17
N ASN A 257 20.02 -9.03 -3.99
CA ASN A 257 18.88 -8.68 -4.81
C ASN A 257 19.25 -8.63 -6.30
N LEU A 258 18.26 -8.86 -7.15
CA LEU A 258 18.34 -8.54 -8.58
C LEU A 258 17.72 -7.17 -8.79
N VAL A 259 18.53 -6.21 -9.21
CA VAL A 259 18.09 -4.83 -9.51
C VAL A 259 17.92 -4.70 -11.01
N ILE A 260 16.72 -4.29 -11.42
CA ILE A 260 16.36 -3.99 -12.82
C ILE A 260 16.23 -2.46 -12.91
N THR A 261 16.94 -1.87 -13.83
CA THR A 261 16.92 -0.41 -14.08
C THR A 261 16.59 -0.12 -15.54
#